data_14cfa156485c196034ac2e7bc76d1ee6
#
_entry.id   14cfa156485c196034ac2e7bc76d1ee6
#
_cell.length_a   1.000
_cell.length_b   1.000
_cell.length_c   1.000
_cell.angle_alpha   90.00
_cell.angle_beta   90.00
_cell.angle_gamma   90.00
#
_symmetry.space_group_name_H-M   'P 1'
#
loop_
_entity.id
_entity.type
_entity.pdbx_description
1 polymer ?
#
loop_
_entity_poly.entity_id
_entity_poly.type
_entity_poly.pdbx_seq_one_letter_code
_entity_poly.pdbx_strand_id
1 'polypeptide(L)'
;NECEKVKFAGTIRRLKKAYEAYSGKVFDKRAFIKSFITPEMNTKPYIGVLGVRVSGILEDMIRDNIQMDVENLTCTGGRKLSVVQDEMWNMEEEELFLSYADVLLGQMPCFRMNRSIRRNRLYLDPNLKGIIYHTIKFCDYYGFEYASIKRDIKVPLLKIETDFTSQSAGQLLTRIQAFEETIEGSEDMDPGKGISEEARKKMESGIFYVAGIDSGSTSTDVVILDQDGKIKSTMIIPTGG
;
A
#
# COMPACT_ATOMS: atom_id res chain seq x y z
N ASN A 1 17.77 17.34 -4.34
CA ASN A 1 19.03 18.01 -4.67
C ASN A 1 18.80 18.93 -5.87
N GLU A 2 19.12 20.23 -5.74
CA GLU A 2 18.86 21.25 -6.77
C GLU A 2 19.57 20.92 -8.10
N CYS A 3 20.77 20.39 -8.04
CA CYS A 3 21.54 19.98 -9.22
C CYS A 3 20.84 18.85 -10.01
N GLU A 4 20.21 17.92 -9.35
CA GLU A 4 19.43 16.85 -10.00
C GLU A 4 18.18 17.38 -10.68
N LYS A 5 17.49 18.30 -10.02
CA LYS A 5 16.31 18.99 -10.52
C LYS A 5 16.61 19.72 -11.84
N VAL A 6 17.70 20.52 -11.86
CA VAL A 6 18.14 21.24 -13.06
C VAL A 6 18.50 20.27 -14.19
N LYS A 7 19.24 19.19 -13.90
CA LYS A 7 19.59 18.16 -14.90
C LYS A 7 18.34 17.48 -15.46
N PHE A 8 17.37 17.18 -14.61
CA PHE A 8 16.13 16.52 -15.02
C PHE A 8 15.26 17.44 -15.88
N ALA A 9 15.11 18.71 -15.50
CA ALA A 9 14.44 19.73 -16.32
C ALA A 9 15.12 19.89 -17.68
N GLY A 10 16.45 19.85 -17.73
CA GLY A 10 17.22 19.85 -19.00
C GLY A 10 16.90 18.63 -19.89
N THR A 11 16.61 17.47 -19.28
CA THR A 11 16.19 16.28 -20.03
C THR A 11 14.78 16.45 -20.58
N ILE A 12 13.85 17.00 -19.79
CA ILE A 12 12.47 17.30 -20.23
C ILE A 12 12.50 18.23 -21.44
N ARG A 13 13.32 19.28 -21.42
CA ARG A 13 13.51 20.17 -22.57
C ARG A 13 14.00 19.47 -23.84
N ARG A 14 14.95 18.56 -23.69
CA ARG A 14 15.44 17.75 -24.83
C ARG A 14 14.33 16.85 -25.39
N LEU A 15 13.55 16.23 -24.52
CA LEU A 15 12.40 15.41 -24.94
C LEU A 15 11.35 16.26 -25.65
N LYS A 16 11.04 17.46 -25.14
CA LYS A 16 10.15 18.40 -25.80
C LYS A 16 10.63 18.71 -27.23
N LYS A 17 11.89 19.13 -27.38
CA LYS A 17 12.46 19.44 -28.71
C LYS A 17 12.42 18.25 -29.67
N ALA A 18 12.74 17.06 -29.18
CA ALA A 18 12.69 15.84 -29.98
C ALA A 18 11.25 15.51 -30.40
N TYR A 19 10.28 15.69 -29.51
CA TYR A 19 8.86 15.47 -29.81
C TYR A 19 8.36 16.47 -30.86
N GLU A 20 8.67 17.76 -30.71
CA GLU A 20 8.30 18.80 -31.66
C GLU A 20 8.89 18.54 -33.06
N ALA A 21 10.16 18.15 -33.10
CA ALA A 21 10.84 17.81 -34.36
C ALA A 21 10.24 16.56 -35.05
N TYR A 22 9.88 15.54 -34.25
CA TYR A 22 9.29 14.29 -34.77
C TYR A 22 7.84 14.44 -35.18
N SER A 23 7.04 15.11 -34.34
CA SER A 23 5.57 15.19 -34.55
C SER A 23 5.11 16.37 -35.40
N GLY A 24 5.96 17.37 -35.60
CA GLY A 24 5.60 18.66 -36.20
C GLY A 24 4.63 19.51 -35.36
N LYS A 25 4.38 19.11 -34.11
CA LYS A 25 3.48 19.81 -33.18
C LYS A 25 4.28 20.64 -32.19
N VAL A 26 3.84 21.87 -31.98
CA VAL A 26 4.42 22.75 -30.94
C VAL A 26 3.91 22.33 -29.57
N PHE A 27 4.76 22.44 -28.56
CA PHE A 27 4.40 22.17 -27.16
C PHE A 27 3.25 23.07 -26.71
N ASP A 28 2.17 22.48 -26.26
CA ASP A 28 1.04 23.20 -25.70
C ASP A 28 1.14 23.24 -24.16
N LYS A 29 1.59 24.37 -23.63
CA LYS A 29 1.68 24.63 -22.20
C LYS A 29 0.35 24.43 -21.48
N ARG A 30 -0.77 24.83 -22.10
CA ARG A 30 -2.10 24.71 -21.48
C ARG A 30 -2.54 23.26 -21.37
N ALA A 31 -2.37 22.48 -22.43
CA ALA A 31 -2.66 21.06 -22.40
C ALA A 31 -1.76 20.33 -21.40
N PHE A 32 -0.49 20.70 -21.33
CA PHE A 32 0.46 20.15 -20.37
C PHE A 32 0.02 20.41 -18.93
N ILE A 33 -0.31 21.64 -18.56
CA ILE A 33 -0.78 21.98 -17.21
C ILE A 33 -2.09 21.26 -16.87
N LYS A 34 -3.03 21.19 -17.81
CA LYS A 34 -4.30 20.47 -17.63
C LYS A 34 -4.12 18.96 -17.42
N SER A 35 -3.01 18.39 -17.87
CA SER A 35 -2.71 16.98 -17.66
C SER A 35 -2.32 16.64 -16.21
N PHE A 36 -2.01 17.65 -15.39
CA PHE A 36 -1.75 17.45 -13.97
C PHE A 36 -3.08 17.26 -13.24
N ILE A 37 -3.16 16.14 -12.55
CA ILE A 37 -4.28 15.88 -11.65
C ILE A 37 -4.00 16.65 -10.37
N THR A 38 -4.84 17.61 -10.02
CA THR A 38 -4.81 18.20 -8.66
C THR A 38 -5.09 17.05 -7.69
N PRO A 39 -4.23 16.78 -6.71
CA PRO A 39 -4.57 15.77 -5.73
C PRO A 39 -5.73 16.34 -4.92
N GLU A 40 -6.88 15.75 -5.04
CA GLU A 40 -7.76 15.71 -3.89
C GLU A 40 -6.96 14.98 -2.81
N MET A 41 -6.66 15.66 -1.71
CA MET A 41 -6.18 14.95 -0.53
C MET A 41 -7.19 13.85 -0.28
N ASN A 42 -6.73 12.62 -0.15
CA ASN A 42 -7.61 11.50 0.19
C ASN A 42 -8.25 11.82 1.53
N THR A 43 -9.44 12.39 1.47
CA THR A 43 -10.26 12.69 2.65
C THR A 43 -11.06 11.46 3.06
N LYS A 44 -11.08 10.42 2.22
CA LYS A 44 -11.80 9.18 2.44
C LYS A 44 -10.85 8.07 2.91
N PRO A 45 -11.35 7.14 3.71
CA PRO A 45 -10.62 5.91 4.03
C PRO A 45 -10.24 5.13 2.77
N TYR A 46 -9.04 4.56 2.76
CA TYR A 46 -8.55 3.80 1.61
C TYR A 46 -7.62 2.65 2.00
N ILE A 47 -7.49 1.68 1.10
CA ILE A 47 -6.53 0.59 1.16
C ILE A 47 -5.38 0.89 0.21
N GLY A 48 -4.16 0.86 0.74
CA GLY A 48 -2.94 1.07 -0.06
C GLY A 48 -2.41 -0.23 -0.65
N VAL A 49 -2.18 -0.28 -1.96
CA VAL A 49 -1.45 -1.38 -2.60
C VAL A 49 0.00 -0.99 -2.77
N LEU A 50 0.90 -1.74 -2.15
CA LEU A 50 2.35 -1.46 -2.11
C LEU A 50 3.16 -2.66 -2.63
N GLY A 51 4.47 -2.48 -2.70
CA GLY A 51 5.43 -3.51 -3.08
C GLY A 51 5.75 -3.51 -4.57
N VAL A 52 5.82 -4.69 -5.15
CA VAL A 52 6.07 -4.86 -6.57
C VAL A 52 4.86 -4.38 -7.36
N ARG A 53 5.12 -3.86 -8.56
CA ARG A 53 4.10 -3.53 -9.55
C ARG A 53 3.00 -4.61 -9.59
N VAL A 54 1.76 -4.21 -9.51
CA VAL A 54 0.61 -5.09 -9.74
C VAL A 54 0.26 -5.13 -11.23
N SER A 55 -0.20 -6.29 -11.71
CA SER A 55 -0.80 -6.41 -13.04
C SER A 55 -2.22 -5.85 -13.02
N GLY A 56 -2.76 -5.46 -14.20
CA GLY A 56 -4.15 -5.02 -14.28
C GLY A 56 -5.13 -6.04 -13.71
N ILE A 57 -4.94 -7.32 -14.04
CA ILE A 57 -5.80 -8.42 -13.55
C ILE A 57 -5.80 -8.49 -12.01
N LEU A 58 -4.63 -8.35 -11.36
CA LEU A 58 -4.55 -8.37 -9.91
C LEU A 58 -5.14 -7.09 -9.30
N GLU A 59 -4.95 -5.94 -9.93
CA GLU A 59 -5.53 -4.68 -9.50
C GLU A 59 -7.05 -4.72 -9.58
N ASP A 60 -7.61 -5.22 -10.69
CA ASP A 60 -9.06 -5.39 -10.88
C ASP A 60 -9.61 -6.36 -9.82
N MET A 61 -8.94 -7.50 -9.59
CA MET A 61 -9.34 -8.46 -8.55
C MET A 61 -9.38 -7.82 -7.15
N ILE A 62 -8.41 -6.97 -6.82
CA ILE A 62 -8.40 -6.25 -5.54
C ILE A 62 -9.58 -5.27 -5.47
N ARG A 63 -9.78 -4.45 -6.51
CA ARG A 63 -10.84 -3.44 -6.53
C ARG A 63 -12.24 -4.03 -6.51
N ASP A 64 -12.43 -5.18 -7.15
CA ASP A 64 -13.74 -5.86 -7.18
C ASP A 64 -14.13 -6.52 -5.85
N ASN A 65 -13.16 -6.72 -4.94
CA ASN A 65 -13.37 -7.42 -3.66
C ASN A 65 -13.06 -6.59 -2.42
N ILE A 66 -12.71 -5.32 -2.59
CA ILE A 66 -12.51 -4.34 -1.50
C ILE A 66 -13.55 -3.23 -1.67
N GLN A 67 -14.34 -2.96 -0.64
CA GLN A 67 -15.39 -1.94 -0.68
C GLN A 67 -14.84 -0.52 -0.56
N MET A 68 -13.73 -0.37 0.17
CA MET A 68 -13.06 0.92 0.30
C MET A 68 -12.34 1.33 -0.99
N ASP A 69 -12.06 2.61 -1.11
CA ASP A 69 -11.19 3.11 -2.17
C ASP A 69 -9.84 2.40 -2.13
N VAL A 70 -9.38 1.91 -3.28
CA VAL A 70 -8.07 1.25 -3.41
C VAL A 70 -7.11 2.15 -4.14
N GLU A 71 -5.98 2.48 -3.49
CA GLU A 71 -4.92 3.27 -4.10
C GLU A 71 -3.72 2.40 -4.47
N ASN A 72 -3.43 2.36 -5.77
CA ASN A 72 -2.21 1.71 -6.26
C ASN A 72 -1.01 2.62 -6.04
N LEU A 73 -0.26 2.37 -4.98
CA LEU A 73 0.94 3.10 -4.56
C LEU A 73 2.24 2.41 -5.05
N THR A 74 2.12 1.38 -5.89
CA THR A 74 3.27 0.76 -6.54
C THR A 74 3.87 1.68 -7.62
N CYS A 75 5.01 1.30 -8.19
CA CYS A 75 5.67 2.12 -9.22
C CYS A 75 4.88 2.26 -10.52
N THR A 76 3.81 1.51 -10.72
CA THR A 76 2.91 1.59 -11.88
C THR A 76 1.54 2.15 -11.56
N GLY A 77 1.29 2.49 -10.31
CA GLY A 77 0.07 3.18 -9.91
C GLY A 77 -0.04 4.55 -10.56
N GLY A 78 -1.27 5.02 -10.72
CA GLY A 78 -1.54 6.38 -11.19
C GLY A 78 -0.91 7.38 -10.24
N ARG A 79 0.33 7.77 -10.53
CA ARG A 79 1.05 8.75 -9.74
C ARG A 79 0.41 10.10 -9.96
N LYS A 80 -0.47 10.46 -9.05
CA LYS A 80 -1.05 11.80 -9.02
C LYS A 80 0.08 12.80 -8.80
N LEU A 81 0.25 13.73 -9.74
CA LEU A 81 1.22 14.80 -9.60
C LEU A 81 0.58 15.91 -8.77
N SER A 82 1.04 16.08 -7.52
CA SER A 82 0.58 17.16 -6.65
C SER A 82 1.19 18.48 -7.13
N VAL A 83 0.50 19.21 -7.96
CA VAL A 83 0.92 20.55 -8.34
C VAL A 83 -0.24 21.51 -8.15
N VAL A 84 0.03 22.66 -7.55
CA VAL A 84 -0.93 23.74 -7.45
C VAL A 84 -1.07 24.35 -8.83
N GLN A 85 -2.17 24.03 -9.53
CA GLN A 85 -2.39 24.40 -10.93
C GLN A 85 -2.34 25.93 -11.16
N ASP A 86 -2.84 26.70 -10.22
CA ASP A 86 -2.94 28.17 -10.36
C ASP A 86 -1.58 28.85 -10.42
N GLU A 87 -0.59 28.33 -9.71
CA GLU A 87 0.79 28.85 -9.78
C GLU A 87 1.44 28.53 -11.13
N MET A 88 1.15 27.36 -11.70
CA MET A 88 1.76 26.92 -12.96
C MET A 88 1.34 27.73 -14.17
N TRP A 89 0.13 28.32 -14.17
CA TRP A 89 -0.34 29.13 -15.30
C TRP A 89 0.52 30.37 -15.56
N ASN A 90 1.10 30.91 -14.50
CA ASN A 90 1.90 32.12 -14.53
C ASN A 90 3.41 31.85 -14.70
N MET A 91 3.86 30.60 -14.60
CA MET A 91 5.27 30.23 -14.74
C MET A 91 5.74 30.39 -16.18
N GLU A 92 6.96 30.86 -16.38
CA GLU A 92 7.64 30.72 -17.65
C GLU A 92 7.96 29.25 -17.95
N GLU A 93 8.22 28.90 -19.22
CA GLU A 93 8.44 27.49 -19.60
C GLU A 93 9.59 26.84 -18.83
N GLU A 94 10.64 27.58 -18.60
CA GLU A 94 11.80 27.13 -17.84
C GLU A 94 11.42 26.77 -16.39
N GLU A 95 10.70 27.64 -15.74
CA GLU A 95 10.24 27.50 -14.37
C GLU A 95 9.21 26.34 -14.26
N LEU A 96 8.33 26.23 -15.25
CA LEU A 96 7.38 25.14 -15.35
C LEU A 96 8.07 23.78 -15.41
N PHE A 97 9.14 23.63 -16.20
CA PHE A 97 9.89 22.37 -16.28
C PHE A 97 10.69 22.09 -15.02
N LEU A 98 11.19 23.11 -14.34
CA LEU A 98 11.82 22.93 -13.03
C LEU A 98 10.82 22.49 -11.97
N SER A 99 9.63 23.09 -11.94
CA SER A 99 8.55 22.70 -11.05
C SER A 99 8.09 21.26 -11.32
N TYR A 100 7.94 20.90 -12.60
CA TYR A 100 7.59 19.53 -12.99
C TYR A 100 8.67 18.52 -12.60
N ALA A 101 9.93 18.86 -12.81
CA ALA A 101 11.05 18.02 -12.37
C ALA A 101 11.04 17.80 -10.85
N ASP A 102 10.74 18.85 -10.09
CA ASP A 102 10.64 18.76 -8.62
C ASP A 102 9.52 17.83 -8.18
N VAL A 103 8.36 17.93 -8.79
CA VAL A 103 7.23 17.04 -8.53
C VAL A 103 7.56 15.59 -8.87
N LEU A 104 8.18 15.33 -10.03
CA LEU A 104 8.58 13.98 -10.43
C LEU A 104 9.62 13.37 -9.48
N LEU A 105 10.63 14.14 -9.10
CA LEU A 105 11.65 13.72 -8.14
C LEU A 105 11.07 13.63 -6.72
N GLY A 106 10.01 14.35 -6.46
CA GLY A 106 9.26 14.36 -5.21
C GLY A 106 8.36 13.16 -4.99
N GLN A 107 8.04 12.39 -6.03
CA GLN A 107 7.21 11.19 -5.91
C GLN A 107 7.84 10.15 -5.01
N MET A 108 7.00 9.23 -4.50
CA MET A 108 7.47 8.12 -3.69
C MET A 108 8.52 7.32 -4.48
N PRO A 109 9.77 7.26 -4.01
CA PRO A 109 10.81 6.56 -4.75
C PRO A 109 10.59 5.05 -4.70
N CYS A 110 11.03 4.37 -5.75
CA CYS A 110 11.18 2.93 -5.71
C CYS A 110 12.12 2.54 -4.55
N PHE A 111 11.77 1.51 -3.81
CA PHE A 111 12.58 0.99 -2.69
C PHE A 111 14.03 0.68 -3.10
N ARG A 112 14.24 0.26 -4.35
CA ARG A 112 15.57 0.02 -4.92
C ARG A 112 16.46 1.26 -4.96
N MET A 113 15.87 2.45 -4.95
CA MET A 113 16.59 3.69 -5.15
C MET A 113 16.84 4.46 -3.87
N ASN A 114 15.99 4.32 -2.85
CA ASN A 114 16.19 5.06 -1.60
C ASN A 114 15.30 4.57 -0.45
N ARG A 115 15.88 4.50 0.75
CA ARG A 115 15.14 4.48 2.02
C ARG A 115 14.55 5.87 2.25
N SER A 116 13.35 6.15 1.80
CA SER A 116 12.84 7.49 1.94
C SER A 116 11.95 7.65 3.16
N ILE A 117 12.22 8.71 3.90
CA ILE A 117 11.36 9.26 4.97
C ILE A 117 9.92 9.50 4.46
N ARG A 118 9.74 9.69 3.15
CA ARG A 118 8.43 9.90 2.53
C ARG A 118 7.55 8.64 2.57
N ARG A 119 8.13 7.44 2.53
CA ARG A 119 7.36 6.20 2.73
C ARG A 119 6.84 6.09 4.14
N ASN A 120 7.60 6.53 5.14
CA ASN A 120 7.14 6.52 6.53
C ASN A 120 5.95 7.45 6.74
N ARG A 121 5.84 8.54 5.98
CA ARG A 121 4.67 9.43 6.05
C ARG A 121 3.39 8.77 5.55
N LEU A 122 3.48 7.88 4.56
CA LEU A 122 2.33 7.11 4.10
C LEU A 122 1.74 6.26 5.23
N TYR A 123 2.59 5.61 6.01
CA TYR A 123 2.16 4.76 7.13
C TYR A 123 1.55 5.52 8.31
N LEU A 124 1.70 6.84 8.30
CA LEU A 124 1.11 7.75 9.29
C LEU A 124 -0.17 8.44 8.77
N ASP A 125 -0.61 8.13 7.55
CA ASP A 125 -1.85 8.68 7.00
C ASP A 125 -3.06 8.12 7.77
N PRO A 126 -3.86 8.96 8.43
CA PRO A 126 -5.02 8.50 9.20
C PRO A 126 -6.11 7.87 8.34
N ASN A 127 -6.12 8.16 7.04
CA ASN A 127 -7.08 7.60 6.09
C ASN A 127 -6.66 6.24 5.54
N LEU A 128 -5.39 5.84 5.73
CA LEU A 128 -4.92 4.50 5.38
C LEU A 128 -5.49 3.48 6.37
N LYS A 129 -6.37 2.59 5.92
CA LYS A 129 -7.05 1.59 6.77
C LYS A 129 -6.47 0.19 6.64
N GLY A 130 -5.71 -0.07 5.62
CA GLY A 130 -5.03 -1.34 5.43
C GLY A 130 -4.05 -1.30 4.27
N ILE A 131 -3.20 -2.30 4.20
CA ILE A 131 -2.18 -2.42 3.16
C ILE A 131 -2.22 -3.81 2.56
N ILE A 132 -2.32 -3.85 1.23
CA ILE A 132 -2.07 -5.06 0.45
C ILE A 132 -0.64 -4.94 -0.11
N TYR A 133 0.26 -5.77 0.39
CA TYR A 133 1.66 -5.75 0.01
C TYR A 133 1.98 -6.85 -0.99
N HIS A 134 2.20 -6.46 -2.25
CA HIS A 134 2.48 -7.39 -3.34
C HIS A 134 3.98 -7.69 -3.45
N THR A 135 4.32 -8.96 -3.48
CA THR A 135 5.67 -9.47 -3.77
C THR A 135 5.62 -10.48 -4.90
N ILE A 136 6.77 -10.67 -5.57
CA ILE A 136 6.95 -11.75 -6.53
C ILE A 136 7.84 -12.80 -5.89
N LYS A 137 7.59 -14.08 -6.14
CA LYS A 137 8.47 -15.16 -5.71
C LYS A 137 9.92 -14.86 -6.06
N PHE A 138 10.82 -15.12 -5.14
CA PHE A 138 12.26 -14.88 -5.26
C PHE A 138 12.69 -13.41 -5.38
N CYS A 139 11.82 -12.45 -5.03
CA CYS A 139 12.19 -11.04 -4.99
C CYS A 139 12.65 -10.62 -3.59
N ASP A 140 13.94 -10.69 -3.33
CA ASP A 140 14.52 -10.38 -2.01
C ASP A 140 14.27 -8.93 -1.57
N TYR A 141 14.35 -7.97 -2.50
CA TYR A 141 14.19 -6.55 -2.18
C TYR A 141 12.87 -6.23 -1.49
N TYR A 142 11.76 -6.72 -2.06
CA TYR A 142 10.43 -6.48 -1.49
C TYR A 142 10.13 -7.41 -0.32
N GLY A 143 10.79 -8.57 -0.26
CA GLY A 143 10.76 -9.43 0.91
C GLY A 143 11.35 -8.75 2.14
N PHE A 144 12.52 -8.11 2.00
CA PHE A 144 13.15 -7.33 3.08
C PHE A 144 12.33 -6.11 3.48
N GLU A 145 11.77 -5.39 2.50
CA GLU A 145 10.90 -4.25 2.81
C GLU A 145 9.68 -4.72 3.61
N TYR A 146 9.00 -5.77 3.16
CA TYR A 146 7.86 -6.33 3.87
C TYR A 146 8.20 -6.68 5.31
N ALA A 147 9.31 -7.37 5.54
CA ALA A 147 9.75 -7.74 6.89
C ALA A 147 10.03 -6.51 7.78
N SER A 148 10.51 -5.42 7.18
CA SER A 148 10.73 -4.16 7.89
C SER A 148 9.41 -3.49 8.27
N ILE A 149 8.51 -3.31 7.31
CA ILE A 149 7.27 -2.58 7.55
C ILE A 149 6.29 -3.33 8.43
N LYS A 150 6.28 -4.68 8.39
CA LYS A 150 5.42 -5.51 9.22
C LYS A 150 5.56 -5.22 10.72
N ARG A 151 6.73 -4.75 11.17
CA ARG A 151 6.98 -4.43 12.59
C ARG A 151 6.44 -3.06 12.99
N ASP A 152 6.37 -2.13 12.05
CA ASP A 152 6.14 -0.71 12.32
C ASP A 152 4.72 -0.26 11.93
N ILE A 153 4.04 -1.04 11.07
CA ILE A 153 2.69 -0.75 10.60
C ILE A 153 1.66 -1.16 11.64
N LYS A 154 0.70 -0.25 11.88
CA LYS A 154 -0.41 -0.45 12.83
C LYS A 154 -1.72 -0.87 12.16
N VAL A 155 -1.84 -0.68 10.85
CA VAL A 155 -3.03 -1.09 10.09
C VAL A 155 -2.92 -2.53 9.63
N PRO A 156 -4.04 -3.23 9.36
CA PRO A 156 -4.03 -4.56 8.77
C PRO A 156 -3.13 -4.66 7.55
N LEU A 157 -2.35 -5.73 7.44
CA LEU A 157 -1.35 -5.93 6.40
C LEU A 157 -1.51 -7.31 5.76
N LEU A 158 -1.98 -7.36 4.53
CA LEU A 158 -2.03 -8.57 3.71
C LEU A 158 -0.79 -8.65 2.80
N LYS A 159 0.02 -9.69 2.93
CA LYS A 159 1.05 -10.01 1.93
C LYS A 159 0.44 -10.86 0.82
N ILE A 160 0.55 -10.43 -0.42
CA ILE A 160 0.26 -11.23 -1.62
C ILE A 160 1.58 -11.56 -2.31
N GLU A 161 1.79 -12.82 -2.60
CA GLU A 161 2.96 -13.27 -3.36
C GLU A 161 2.50 -13.95 -4.65
N THR A 162 2.98 -13.46 -5.79
CA THR A 162 2.63 -14.02 -7.11
C THR A 162 3.88 -14.50 -7.84
N ASP A 163 3.65 -15.36 -8.81
CA ASP A 163 4.63 -15.78 -9.81
C ASP A 163 4.18 -15.45 -11.25
N PHE A 164 3.13 -14.63 -11.36
CA PHE A 164 2.45 -14.28 -12.62
C PHE A 164 1.78 -15.47 -13.34
N THR A 165 1.60 -16.61 -12.67
CA THR A 165 0.80 -17.71 -13.21
C THR A 165 -0.67 -17.55 -12.82
N SER A 166 -1.58 -18.03 -13.66
CA SER A 166 -3.03 -17.98 -13.38
C SER A 166 -3.47 -19.02 -12.34
N GLN A 167 -2.60 -19.93 -11.94
CA GLN A 167 -2.94 -21.06 -11.06
C GLN A 167 -3.29 -20.66 -9.62
N SER A 168 -2.90 -19.48 -9.18
CA SER A 168 -3.14 -19.01 -7.80
C SER A 168 -4.33 -18.04 -7.65
N ALA A 169 -5.09 -17.78 -8.71
CA ALA A 169 -6.14 -16.76 -8.69
C ALA A 169 -7.21 -17.00 -7.61
N GLY A 170 -7.68 -18.24 -7.43
CA GLY A 170 -8.68 -18.58 -6.41
C GLY A 170 -8.16 -18.38 -4.99
N GLN A 171 -6.90 -18.76 -4.72
CA GLN A 171 -6.27 -18.57 -3.41
C GLN A 171 -6.07 -17.08 -3.12
N LEU A 172 -5.68 -16.29 -4.12
CA LEU A 172 -5.53 -14.85 -3.98
C LEU A 172 -6.87 -14.20 -3.65
N LEU A 173 -7.92 -14.58 -4.36
CA LEU A 173 -9.28 -14.10 -4.13
C LEU A 173 -9.73 -14.35 -2.69
N THR A 174 -9.62 -15.59 -2.21
CA THR A 174 -9.97 -15.95 -0.83
C THR A 174 -9.21 -15.11 0.21
N ARG A 175 -7.92 -14.84 -0.05
CA ARG A 175 -7.10 -14.02 0.87
C ARG A 175 -7.48 -12.55 0.85
N ILE A 176 -7.86 -12.01 -0.30
CA ILE A 176 -8.34 -10.62 -0.42
C ILE A 176 -9.68 -10.48 0.31
N GLN A 177 -10.59 -11.44 0.14
CA GLN A 177 -11.87 -11.45 0.82
C GLN A 177 -11.72 -11.55 2.36
N ALA A 178 -10.87 -12.44 2.85
CA ALA A 178 -10.57 -12.53 4.28
C ALA A 178 -9.92 -11.25 4.84
N PHE A 179 -9.14 -10.54 4.02
CA PHE A 179 -8.57 -9.26 4.39
C PHE A 179 -9.64 -8.17 4.49
N GLU A 180 -10.60 -8.13 3.57
CA GLU A 180 -11.75 -7.22 3.63
C GLU A 180 -12.55 -7.44 4.91
N GLU A 181 -12.88 -8.68 5.25
CA GLU A 181 -13.56 -9.03 6.52
C GLU A 181 -12.76 -8.54 7.74
N THR A 182 -11.43 -8.60 7.67
CA THR A 182 -10.56 -8.10 8.76
C THR A 182 -10.66 -6.58 8.91
N ILE A 183 -10.79 -5.86 7.80
CA ILE A 183 -10.90 -4.39 7.80
C ILE A 183 -12.27 -3.97 8.32
N GLU A 184 -13.34 -4.57 7.82
CA GLU A 184 -14.71 -4.33 8.27
C GLU A 184 -14.84 -4.61 9.78
N GLY A 185 -14.30 -5.73 10.24
CA GLY A 185 -14.26 -6.08 11.66
C GLY A 185 -13.44 -5.13 12.51
N SER A 186 -12.45 -4.45 11.95
CA SER A 186 -11.62 -3.48 12.68
C SER A 186 -12.29 -2.12 12.87
N GLU A 187 -13.23 -1.75 12.01
CA GLU A 187 -14.04 -0.53 12.18
C GLU A 187 -15.11 -0.68 13.28
N ASP A 188 -15.56 -1.92 13.52
CA ASP A 188 -16.51 -2.25 14.59
C ASP A 188 -15.83 -2.63 15.92
N MET A 189 -14.53 -2.76 15.97
CA MET A 189 -13.80 -3.01 17.21
C MET A 189 -13.71 -1.76 18.10
N ASP A 190 -14.83 -1.42 18.72
CA ASP A 190 -14.79 -1.02 20.12
C ASP A 190 -14.12 -2.18 20.90
N PRO A 191 -12.98 -1.98 21.59
CA PRO A 191 -12.28 -3.05 22.30
C PRO A 191 -13.13 -3.75 23.38
N GLY A 192 -14.38 -3.38 23.50
CA GLY A 192 -15.39 -3.97 24.37
C GLY A 192 -16.49 -4.79 23.65
N LYS A 193 -16.64 -4.75 22.35
CA LYS A 193 -17.83 -5.27 21.65
C LYS A 193 -17.77 -6.75 21.26
N GLY A 194 -16.60 -7.39 21.30
CA GLY A 194 -16.43 -8.81 21.00
C GLY A 194 -16.38 -9.74 22.22
N ILE A 195 -16.40 -9.20 23.43
CA ILE A 195 -16.30 -9.99 24.65
C ILE A 195 -17.69 -10.06 25.26
N SER A 196 -18.24 -11.27 25.37
CA SER A 196 -19.51 -11.47 26.08
C SER A 196 -19.43 -10.92 27.50
N GLU A 197 -20.56 -10.45 28.03
CA GLU A 197 -20.60 -9.89 29.41
C GLU A 197 -20.12 -10.91 30.46
N GLU A 198 -20.29 -12.21 30.19
CA GLU A 198 -19.74 -13.30 30.97
C GLU A 198 -18.21 -13.41 30.87
N ALA A 199 -17.65 -13.21 29.71
CA ALA A 199 -16.20 -13.19 29.50
C ALA A 199 -15.57 -11.95 30.16
N ARG A 200 -16.23 -10.78 30.11
CA ARG A 200 -15.84 -9.58 30.85
C ARG A 200 -15.79 -9.80 32.35
N LYS A 201 -16.84 -10.38 32.94
CA LYS A 201 -16.87 -10.72 34.37
C LYS A 201 -15.78 -11.71 34.77
N LYS A 202 -15.46 -12.67 33.88
CA LYS A 202 -14.33 -13.61 34.10
C LYS A 202 -12.97 -12.91 34.01
N MET A 203 -12.80 -11.94 33.12
CA MET A 203 -11.58 -11.12 33.05
C MET A 203 -11.41 -10.26 34.31
N GLU A 204 -12.49 -9.72 34.84
CA GLU A 204 -12.49 -8.96 36.11
C GLU A 204 -12.21 -9.86 37.34
N SER A 205 -12.49 -11.14 37.26
CA SER A 205 -12.17 -12.11 38.33
C SER A 205 -10.69 -12.55 38.38
N GLY A 206 -9.87 -12.09 37.46
CA GLY A 206 -8.42 -12.24 37.49
C GLY A 206 -7.89 -13.60 37.01
N ILE A 207 -8.76 -14.52 36.52
CA ILE A 207 -8.31 -15.80 35.95
C ILE A 207 -8.92 -15.93 34.54
N PHE A 208 -8.12 -15.69 33.55
CA PHE A 208 -8.51 -15.92 32.16
C PHE A 208 -7.40 -16.60 31.36
N TYR A 209 -7.79 -17.26 30.30
CA TYR A 209 -6.89 -17.89 29.34
C TYR A 209 -7.19 -17.34 27.95
N VAL A 210 -6.13 -17.14 27.16
CA VAL A 210 -6.22 -16.70 25.77
C VAL A 210 -5.80 -17.87 24.87
N ALA A 211 -6.61 -18.21 23.89
CA ALA A 211 -6.26 -19.21 22.89
C ALA A 211 -5.87 -18.51 21.58
N GLY A 212 -4.68 -18.80 21.08
CA GLY A 212 -4.24 -18.46 19.75
C GLY A 212 -4.35 -19.69 18.85
N ILE A 213 -4.94 -19.53 17.66
CA ILE A 213 -5.10 -20.62 16.68
C ILE A 213 -4.50 -20.12 15.37
N ASP A 214 -3.54 -20.86 14.85
CA ASP A 214 -2.99 -20.67 13.49
C ASP A 214 -3.31 -21.92 12.67
N SER A 215 -4.07 -21.74 11.59
CA SER A 215 -4.49 -22.86 10.72
C SER A 215 -3.86 -22.69 9.35
N GLY A 216 -2.90 -23.54 9.06
CA GLY A 216 -2.24 -23.67 7.76
C GLY A 216 -2.80 -24.83 6.93
N SER A 217 -2.30 -24.97 5.70
CA SER A 217 -2.69 -26.08 4.80
C SER A 217 -2.19 -27.46 5.26
N THR A 218 -1.19 -27.51 6.14
CA THR A 218 -0.56 -28.75 6.61
C THR A 218 -0.82 -29.04 8.09
N SER A 219 -0.97 -27.99 8.91
CA SER A 219 -1.21 -28.10 10.35
C SER A 219 -2.06 -26.95 10.87
N THR A 220 -2.74 -27.21 11.96
CA THR A 220 -3.37 -26.20 12.81
C THR A 220 -2.65 -26.20 14.15
N ASP A 221 -2.03 -25.08 14.50
CA ASP A 221 -1.32 -24.87 15.73
C ASP A 221 -2.21 -24.13 16.72
N VAL A 222 -2.33 -24.64 17.94
CA VAL A 222 -3.12 -24.04 19.01
C VAL A 222 -2.21 -23.78 20.22
N VAL A 223 -2.27 -22.58 20.76
CA VAL A 223 -1.54 -22.18 21.97
C VAL A 223 -2.53 -21.58 22.97
N ILE A 224 -2.45 -22.02 24.22
CA ILE A 224 -3.22 -21.44 25.33
C ILE A 224 -2.25 -20.74 26.29
N LEU A 225 -2.53 -19.47 26.53
CA LEU A 225 -1.77 -18.63 27.47
C LEU A 225 -2.62 -18.30 28.70
N ASP A 226 -1.98 -18.15 29.87
CA ASP A 226 -2.61 -17.55 31.05
C ASP A 226 -2.54 -16.02 31.01
N GLN A 227 -3.10 -15.38 32.02
CA GLN A 227 -3.12 -13.93 32.19
C GLN A 227 -1.72 -13.28 32.26
N ASP A 228 -0.70 -14.05 32.60
CA ASP A 228 0.69 -13.60 32.69
C ASP A 228 1.45 -13.87 31.39
N GLY A 229 0.77 -14.33 30.34
CA GLY A 229 1.37 -14.66 29.05
C GLY A 229 2.17 -15.96 29.03
N LYS A 230 2.05 -16.82 30.08
CA LYS A 230 2.73 -18.12 30.11
C LYS A 230 1.94 -19.16 29.32
N ILE A 231 2.65 -19.95 28.53
CA ILE A 231 2.07 -21.08 27.80
C ILE A 231 1.60 -22.14 28.79
N LYS A 232 0.30 -22.45 28.73
CA LYS A 232 -0.34 -23.51 29.52
C LYS A 232 -0.50 -24.80 28.72
N SER A 233 -0.76 -24.68 27.45
CA SER A 233 -0.92 -25.82 26.56
C SER A 233 -0.58 -25.45 25.13
N THR A 234 -0.08 -26.41 24.39
CA THR A 234 0.12 -26.30 22.95
C THR A 234 -0.39 -27.58 22.28
N MET A 235 -0.96 -27.46 21.10
CA MET A 235 -1.38 -28.59 20.30
C MET A 235 -1.11 -28.29 18.83
N ILE A 236 -0.61 -29.30 18.12
CA ILE A 236 -0.43 -29.27 16.67
C ILE A 236 -1.30 -30.38 16.09
N ILE A 237 -2.23 -30.02 15.24
CA ILE A 237 -3.14 -30.96 14.60
C ILE A 237 -2.85 -30.92 13.09
N PRO A 238 -2.59 -32.06 12.43
CA PRO A 238 -2.54 -32.10 10.97
C PRO A 238 -3.90 -31.63 10.41
N THR A 239 -3.90 -30.60 9.58
CA THR A 239 -5.06 -30.26 8.76
C THR A 239 -5.10 -31.32 7.66
N GLY A 240 -5.97 -32.30 7.80
CA GLY A 240 -6.08 -33.41 6.87
C GLY A 240 -6.22 -32.95 5.44
N GLY A 241 -5.43 -33.55 4.54
CA GLY A 241 -5.58 -33.44 3.09
C GLY A 241 -6.78 -34.25 2.60
#